data_594c314f82890336348ecb548184b835
#
_entry.id   594c314f82890336348ecb548184b835
#
_cell.length_a   1.000
_cell.length_b   1.000
_cell.length_c   1.000
_cell.angle_alpha   90.00
_cell.angle_beta   90.00
_cell.angle_gamma   90.00
#
_symmetry.space_group_name_H-M   'P 1'
#
loop_
_entity.id
_entity.type
_entity.pdbx_description
1 polymer ?
#
loop_
_entity_poly.entity_id
_entity_poly.type
_entity_poly.pdbx_seq_one_letter_code
_entity_poly.pdbx_strand_id
1 'polypeptide(L)'
;MSDTQAADVRVFERPADGLTEIIAGKLHGIRVTESKLNYHGSITIDTDILEAAHMLPLEFVYIWNKATGERISTYVLPGERGSGVCCLNGAAARTCQVDDELIVTSSLRIPGSALTSGFNAAPRVVMFRHEPRVNTISEVLAYHARVENGVMRFSMEPVD
;
A
#
# COMPACT_ATOMS: atom_id res chain seq x y z
N MET A 1 10.71 0.31 18.17
CA MET A 1 10.67 -1.12 18.56
C MET A 1 10.39 -1.91 17.29
N SER A 2 11.40 -2.55 16.74
CA SER A 2 11.19 -3.48 15.63
C SER A 2 10.81 -4.82 16.23
N ASP A 3 9.53 -5.03 16.50
CA ASP A 3 9.03 -6.38 16.69
C ASP A 3 9.08 -7.05 15.32
N THR A 4 10.17 -7.76 15.06
CA THR A 4 10.28 -8.65 13.90
C THR A 4 9.22 -9.73 14.10
N GLN A 5 8.05 -9.51 13.55
CA GLN A 5 6.99 -10.49 13.62
C GLN A 5 7.28 -11.58 12.58
N ALA A 6 7.44 -12.80 13.05
CA ALA A 6 7.59 -13.96 12.18
C ALA A 6 6.49 -14.97 12.51
N ALA A 7 5.97 -15.64 11.48
CA ALA A 7 4.96 -16.68 11.63
C ALA A 7 5.01 -17.69 10.50
N ASP A 8 4.73 -18.94 10.85
CA ASP A 8 4.57 -20.03 9.88
C ASP A 8 3.09 -20.43 9.83
N VAL A 9 2.51 -20.40 8.63
CA VAL A 9 1.09 -20.73 8.40
C VAL A 9 1.00 -21.82 7.34
N ARG A 10 0.28 -22.91 7.65
CA ARG A 10 0.03 -23.98 6.68
C ARG A 10 -0.82 -23.43 5.53
N VAL A 11 -0.37 -23.65 4.31
CA VAL A 11 -1.11 -23.27 3.09
C VAL A 11 -2.13 -24.36 2.80
N PHE A 12 -3.39 -23.95 2.63
CA PHE A 12 -4.46 -24.82 2.20
C PHE A 12 -4.57 -24.83 0.68
N GLU A 13 -4.96 -25.97 0.11
CA GLU A 13 -5.25 -26.07 -1.31
C GLU A 13 -6.33 -25.07 -1.73
N ARG A 14 -6.11 -24.47 -2.88
CA ARG A 14 -7.06 -23.57 -3.54
C ARG A 14 -7.24 -24.03 -4.98
N PRO A 15 -8.41 -23.77 -5.61
CA PRO A 15 -8.57 -24.01 -7.03
C PRO A 15 -7.43 -23.36 -7.81
N ALA A 16 -6.86 -24.08 -8.78
CA ALA A 16 -5.68 -23.62 -9.52
C ALA A 16 -5.93 -22.32 -10.29
N ASP A 17 -7.16 -22.14 -10.78
CA ASP A 17 -7.67 -20.96 -11.49
C ASP A 17 -8.33 -19.92 -10.56
N GLY A 18 -8.53 -20.25 -9.29
CA GLY A 18 -9.02 -19.31 -8.28
C GLY A 18 -8.01 -18.20 -8.03
N LEU A 19 -8.49 -16.96 -7.85
CA LEU A 19 -7.63 -15.81 -7.59
C LEU A 19 -7.64 -15.46 -6.10
N THR A 20 -6.46 -15.24 -5.52
CA THR A 20 -6.29 -14.68 -4.18
C THR A 20 -5.71 -13.27 -4.32
N GLU A 21 -6.37 -12.29 -3.73
CA GLU A 21 -5.87 -10.92 -3.68
C GLU A 21 -4.94 -10.76 -2.48
N ILE A 22 -3.75 -10.24 -2.73
CA ILE A 22 -2.74 -9.94 -1.72
C ILE A 22 -2.26 -8.50 -1.85
N ILE A 23 -1.74 -7.92 -0.79
CA ILE A 23 -1.14 -6.58 -0.88
C ILE A 23 0.15 -6.64 -1.71
N ALA A 24 0.37 -5.60 -2.53
CA ALA A 24 1.58 -5.41 -3.33
C ALA A 24 2.44 -4.27 -2.79
N GLY A 25 1.83 -3.27 -2.17
CA GLY A 25 2.47 -2.15 -1.51
C GLY A 25 1.52 -1.46 -0.56
N LYS A 26 2.05 -0.72 0.42
CA LYS A 26 1.23 -0.02 1.41
C LYS A 26 1.90 1.28 1.85
N LEU A 27 1.11 2.35 1.89
CA LEU A 27 1.46 3.60 2.55
C LEU A 27 0.67 3.65 3.86
N HIS A 28 1.36 3.64 4.99
CA HIS A 28 0.72 3.62 6.30
C HIS A 28 0.90 4.96 7.01
N GLY A 29 -0.19 5.73 7.06
CA GLY A 29 -0.21 7.02 7.72
C GLY A 29 0.23 8.19 6.84
N ILE A 30 0.10 8.07 5.51
CA ILE A 30 0.29 9.21 4.62
C ILE A 30 -0.79 10.25 4.86
N ARG A 31 -0.40 11.54 4.89
CA ARG A 31 -1.35 12.65 5.11
C ARG A 31 -1.74 13.31 3.81
N VAL A 32 -3.01 13.67 3.73
CA VAL A 32 -3.55 14.48 2.63
C VAL A 32 -2.95 15.88 2.70
N THR A 33 -2.21 16.27 1.67
CA THR A 33 -1.65 17.62 1.54
C THR A 33 -2.57 18.55 0.77
N GLU A 34 -3.35 18.01 -0.18
CA GLU A 34 -4.29 18.74 -1.02
C GLU A 34 -5.54 17.90 -1.29
N SER A 35 -6.68 18.57 -1.51
CA SER A 35 -7.95 17.94 -1.87
C SER A 35 -8.64 18.79 -2.94
N LYS A 36 -8.74 18.27 -4.17
CA LYS A 36 -9.20 19.00 -5.37
C LYS A 36 -10.47 18.37 -5.95
N LEU A 37 -11.64 18.89 -5.57
CA LEU A 37 -12.92 18.35 -6.00
C LEU A 37 -13.13 18.48 -7.53
N ASN A 38 -12.80 19.62 -8.11
CA ASN A 38 -13.00 19.91 -9.53
C ASN A 38 -11.79 19.48 -10.37
N TYR A 39 -11.47 18.19 -10.31
CA TYR A 39 -10.37 17.58 -11.05
C TYR A 39 -10.73 16.14 -11.45
N HIS A 40 -9.95 15.53 -12.35
CA HIS A 40 -10.15 14.12 -12.69
C HIS A 40 -9.94 13.24 -11.48
N GLY A 41 -10.82 12.25 -11.26
CA GLY A 41 -10.76 11.35 -10.10
C GLY A 41 -9.47 10.55 -10.06
N SER A 42 -8.68 10.66 -8.97
CA SER A 42 -7.41 9.96 -8.76
C SER A 42 -6.83 10.30 -7.39
N ILE A 43 -5.70 9.65 -7.05
CA ILE A 43 -4.82 10.10 -5.97
C ILE A 43 -3.44 10.41 -6.54
N THR A 44 -2.96 11.64 -6.38
CA THR A 44 -1.61 12.04 -6.77
C THR A 44 -0.66 11.90 -5.59
N ILE A 45 0.40 11.12 -5.76
CA ILE A 45 1.38 10.82 -4.71
C ILE A 45 2.78 11.13 -5.23
N ASP A 46 3.63 11.73 -4.39
CA ASP A 46 5.04 11.97 -4.67
C ASP A 46 5.72 10.73 -5.26
N THR A 47 6.44 10.91 -6.35
CA THR A 47 7.10 9.82 -7.07
C THR A 47 8.12 9.07 -6.21
N ASP A 48 8.85 9.74 -5.30
CA ASP A 48 9.77 9.07 -4.39
C ASP A 48 9.04 8.13 -3.40
N ILE A 49 7.85 8.54 -2.97
CA ILE A 49 6.99 7.72 -2.10
C ILE A 49 6.46 6.50 -2.87
N LEU A 50 6.03 6.68 -4.12
CA LEU A 50 5.58 5.57 -4.96
C LEU A 50 6.70 4.54 -5.19
N GLU A 51 7.90 5.00 -5.50
CA GLU A 51 9.07 4.12 -5.69
C GLU A 51 9.41 3.36 -4.40
N ALA A 52 9.38 4.04 -3.24
CA ALA A 52 9.63 3.40 -1.96
C ALA A 52 8.62 2.28 -1.64
N ALA A 53 7.35 2.46 -2.06
CA ALA A 53 6.29 1.49 -1.86
C ALA A 53 6.16 0.44 -2.98
N HIS A 54 6.97 0.55 -4.05
CA HIS A 54 6.86 -0.24 -5.28
C HIS A 54 5.47 -0.13 -5.95
N MET A 55 4.85 1.05 -5.87
CA MET A 55 3.59 1.36 -6.54
C MET A 55 3.84 2.01 -7.90
N LEU A 56 3.06 1.63 -8.90
CA LEU A 56 3.18 2.14 -10.27
C LEU A 56 2.11 3.19 -10.58
N PRO A 57 2.40 4.17 -11.43
CA PRO A 57 1.38 5.02 -12.00
C PRO A 57 0.26 4.22 -12.68
N LEU A 58 -0.99 4.66 -12.52
CA LEU A 58 -2.22 4.02 -12.98
C LEU A 58 -2.62 2.75 -12.21
N GLU A 59 -1.84 2.31 -11.26
CA GLU A 59 -2.22 1.18 -10.40
C GLU A 59 -3.44 1.55 -9.55
N PHE A 60 -4.43 0.66 -9.48
CA PHE A 60 -5.56 0.84 -8.57
C PHE A 60 -5.14 0.60 -7.14
N VAL A 61 -5.63 1.49 -6.25
CA VAL A 61 -5.37 1.44 -4.82
C VAL A 61 -6.66 1.54 -4.02
N TYR A 62 -6.66 0.90 -2.86
CA TYR A 62 -7.65 1.10 -1.82
C TYR A 62 -7.14 2.20 -0.88
N ILE A 63 -8.04 3.10 -0.49
CA ILE A 63 -7.76 4.20 0.43
C ILE A 63 -8.67 4.05 1.64
N TRP A 64 -8.07 3.99 2.82
CA TRP A 64 -8.78 3.94 4.09
C TRP A 64 -8.45 5.19 4.88
N ASN A 65 -9.46 6.04 5.10
CA ASN A 65 -9.31 7.25 5.89
C ASN A 65 -9.39 6.92 7.38
N LYS A 66 -8.32 7.17 8.11
CA LYS A 66 -8.27 6.88 9.55
C LYS A 66 -9.12 7.84 10.39
N ALA A 67 -9.38 9.06 9.90
CA ALA A 67 -10.21 10.04 10.59
C ALA A 67 -11.71 9.72 10.50
N THR A 68 -12.19 9.27 9.34
CA THR A 68 -13.62 9.04 9.08
C THR A 68 -14.02 7.57 9.06
N GLY A 69 -13.05 6.66 8.81
CA GLY A 69 -13.30 5.24 8.58
C GLY A 69 -13.80 4.93 7.16
N GLU A 70 -13.94 5.93 6.30
CA GLU A 70 -14.36 5.72 4.91
C GLU A 70 -13.34 4.92 4.12
N ARG A 71 -13.87 4.12 3.21
CA ARG A 71 -13.09 3.24 2.33
C ARG A 71 -13.50 3.50 0.89
N ILE A 72 -12.53 3.89 0.08
CA ILE A 72 -12.71 4.16 -1.35
C ILE A 72 -11.59 3.48 -2.15
N SER A 73 -11.77 3.43 -3.45
CA SER A 73 -10.72 3.01 -4.39
C SER A 73 -10.60 4.01 -5.52
N THR A 74 -9.39 4.18 -6.02
CA THR A 74 -9.06 5.00 -7.17
C THR A 74 -7.73 4.52 -7.77
N TYR A 75 -7.18 5.25 -8.72
CA TYR A 75 -5.88 4.95 -9.30
C TYR A 75 -4.86 6.05 -8.99
N VAL A 76 -3.59 5.69 -9.06
CA VAL A 76 -2.46 6.54 -8.69
C VAL A 76 -1.99 7.38 -9.88
N LEU A 77 -1.72 8.66 -9.64
CA LEU A 77 -0.95 9.53 -10.52
C LEU A 77 0.36 9.94 -9.84
N PRO A 78 1.48 10.00 -10.59
CA PRO A 78 2.74 10.45 -10.03
C PRO A 78 2.72 11.96 -9.79
N GLY A 79 3.12 12.36 -8.59
CA GLY A 79 3.34 13.76 -8.21
C GLY A 79 4.81 14.14 -8.35
N GLU A 80 5.08 15.44 -8.17
CA GLU A 80 6.43 15.98 -8.22
C GLU A 80 7.33 15.27 -7.21
N ARG A 81 8.49 14.83 -7.68
CA ARG A 81 9.50 14.11 -6.89
C ARG A 81 10.02 14.99 -5.75
N GLY A 82 10.02 14.45 -4.54
CA GLY A 82 10.49 15.15 -3.35
C GLY A 82 9.52 16.20 -2.80
N SER A 83 8.32 16.32 -3.36
CA SER A 83 7.31 17.29 -2.88
C SER A 83 6.57 16.85 -1.63
N GLY A 84 6.56 15.54 -1.34
CA GLY A 84 5.74 14.95 -0.27
C GLY A 84 4.23 15.04 -0.54
N VAL A 85 3.82 15.29 -1.79
CA VAL A 85 2.40 15.47 -2.12
C VAL A 85 1.59 14.19 -1.93
N CYS A 86 0.41 14.36 -1.36
CA CYS A 86 -0.69 13.40 -1.38
C CYS A 86 -1.98 14.18 -1.63
N CYS A 87 -2.43 14.19 -2.88
CA CYS A 87 -3.58 14.98 -3.31
C CYS A 87 -4.73 14.07 -3.76
N LEU A 88 -5.90 14.23 -3.12
CA LEU A 88 -7.12 13.55 -3.53
C LEU A 88 -7.84 14.39 -4.58
N ASN A 89 -8.15 13.76 -5.71
CA ASN A 89 -8.74 14.43 -6.86
C ASN A 89 -10.16 13.95 -7.13
N GLY A 90 -11.03 14.85 -7.56
CA GLY A 90 -12.40 14.53 -7.97
C GLY A 90 -13.26 14.06 -6.79
N ALA A 91 -14.06 13.02 -7.00
CA ALA A 91 -14.98 12.49 -5.99
C ALA A 91 -14.29 12.05 -4.69
N ALA A 92 -13.05 11.55 -4.76
CA ALA A 92 -12.25 11.16 -3.60
C ALA A 92 -12.00 12.33 -2.64
N ALA A 93 -11.97 13.57 -3.16
CA ALA A 93 -11.83 14.79 -2.35
C ALA A 93 -13.00 15.03 -1.38
N ARG A 94 -14.16 14.38 -1.59
CA ARG A 94 -15.29 14.45 -0.66
C ARG A 94 -15.10 13.64 0.61
N THR A 95 -14.29 12.58 0.52
CA THR A 95 -14.10 11.61 1.60
C THR A 95 -12.77 11.77 2.33
N CYS A 96 -11.84 12.56 1.77
CA CYS A 96 -10.51 12.78 2.31
C CYS A 96 -10.17 14.27 2.30
N GLN A 97 -10.07 14.86 3.47
CA GLN A 97 -9.74 16.27 3.65
C GLN A 97 -8.25 16.47 3.94
N VAL A 98 -7.75 17.71 3.74
CA VAL A 98 -6.37 18.06 4.10
C VAL A 98 -6.09 17.72 5.57
N ASP A 99 -4.93 17.17 5.82
CA ASP A 99 -4.44 16.65 7.11
C ASP A 99 -5.06 15.31 7.58
N ASP A 100 -6.06 14.75 6.88
CA ASP A 100 -6.51 13.38 7.15
C ASP A 100 -5.35 12.40 6.95
N GLU A 101 -5.25 11.46 7.86
CA GLU A 101 -4.26 10.38 7.79
C GLU A 101 -4.87 9.17 7.08
N LEU A 102 -4.21 8.70 6.04
CA LEU A 102 -4.70 7.63 5.18
C LEU A 102 -3.83 6.38 5.28
N ILE A 103 -4.47 5.24 5.05
CA ILE A 103 -3.79 4.01 4.64
C ILE A 103 -4.11 3.80 3.17
N VAL A 104 -3.09 3.65 2.33
CA VAL A 104 -3.23 3.40 0.89
C VAL A 104 -2.56 2.07 0.57
N THR A 105 -3.28 1.16 -0.07
CA THR A 105 -2.75 -0.16 -0.44
C THR A 105 -2.97 -0.44 -1.92
N SER A 106 -1.95 -0.97 -2.57
CA SER A 106 -2.10 -1.65 -3.85
C SER A 106 -2.18 -3.16 -3.64
N SER A 107 -2.71 -3.87 -4.61
CA SER A 107 -2.88 -5.31 -4.53
C SER A 107 -2.52 -6.02 -5.83
N LEU A 108 -2.17 -7.30 -5.70
CA LEU A 108 -1.99 -8.23 -6.79
C LEU A 108 -2.99 -9.37 -6.64
N ARG A 109 -3.46 -9.89 -7.76
CA ARG A 109 -4.25 -11.11 -7.82
C ARG A 109 -3.37 -12.25 -8.32
N ILE A 110 -3.18 -13.25 -7.49
CA ILE A 110 -2.37 -14.43 -7.78
C ILE A 110 -3.25 -15.66 -7.97
N PRO A 111 -2.96 -16.54 -8.94
CA PRO A 111 -3.68 -17.80 -9.09
C PRO A 111 -3.37 -18.76 -7.93
N GLY A 112 -4.31 -19.62 -7.60
CA GLY A 112 -4.14 -20.64 -6.56
C GLY A 112 -2.94 -21.56 -6.81
N SER A 113 -2.61 -21.82 -8.07
CA SER A 113 -1.42 -22.58 -8.47
C SER A 113 -0.10 -21.91 -8.03
N ALA A 114 -0.04 -20.61 -7.91
CA ALA A 114 1.17 -19.91 -7.44
C ALA A 114 1.52 -20.27 -5.99
N LEU A 115 0.54 -20.55 -5.15
CA LEU A 115 0.75 -20.94 -3.74
C LEU A 115 1.39 -22.32 -3.58
N THR A 116 1.36 -23.16 -4.62
CA THR A 116 1.96 -24.50 -4.60
C THR A 116 3.27 -24.58 -5.39
N SER A 117 3.53 -23.62 -6.29
CA SER A 117 4.68 -23.61 -7.20
C SER A 117 5.88 -22.77 -6.75
N GLY A 118 5.90 -22.32 -5.48
CA GLY A 118 7.02 -21.54 -4.94
C GLY A 118 6.75 -20.04 -4.90
N PHE A 119 5.59 -19.65 -4.38
CA PHE A 119 5.24 -18.25 -4.16
C PHE A 119 6.27 -17.52 -3.29
N ASN A 120 6.65 -16.33 -3.72
CA ASN A 120 7.52 -15.42 -2.97
C ASN A 120 7.07 -13.98 -3.24
N ALA A 121 6.77 -13.24 -2.19
CA ALA A 121 6.42 -11.83 -2.27
C ALA A 121 7.08 -11.05 -1.13
N ALA A 122 7.39 -9.79 -1.41
CA ALA A 122 7.93 -8.87 -0.43
C ALA A 122 7.33 -7.46 -0.60
N PRO A 123 6.00 -7.30 -0.42
CA PRO A 123 5.38 -5.98 -0.47
C PRO A 123 6.03 -5.03 0.53
N ARG A 124 6.21 -3.79 0.10
CA ARG A 124 6.79 -2.74 0.94
C ARG A 124 5.71 -1.94 1.66
N VAL A 125 5.95 -1.66 2.92
CA VAL A 125 5.12 -0.81 3.76
C VAL A 125 5.92 0.42 4.13
N VAL A 126 5.48 1.57 3.62
CA VAL A 126 6.12 2.86 3.87
C VAL A 126 5.41 3.54 5.02
N MET A 127 6.16 3.93 6.03
CA MET A 127 5.70 4.64 7.22
C MET A 127 6.15 6.10 7.18
N PHE A 128 5.36 6.99 7.77
CA PHE A 128 5.59 8.43 7.72
C PHE A 128 5.76 9.03 9.11
N ARG A 129 6.47 10.16 9.19
CA ARG A 129 6.51 11.00 10.38
C ARG A 129 5.17 11.72 10.54
N HIS A 130 4.75 11.92 11.77
CA HIS A 130 3.51 12.64 12.08
C HIS A 130 3.75 14.16 12.04
N GLU A 131 3.81 14.71 10.83
CA GLU A 131 3.96 16.14 10.58
C GLU A 131 2.77 16.64 9.75
N PRO A 132 2.12 17.76 10.11
CA PRO A 132 0.99 18.29 9.35
C PRO A 132 1.43 18.70 7.93
N ARG A 133 0.65 18.30 6.93
CA ARG A 133 0.84 18.64 5.49
C ARG A 133 2.20 18.28 4.90
N VAL A 134 2.96 17.44 5.57
CA VAL A 134 4.27 16.97 5.09
C VAL A 134 4.31 15.45 5.17
N ASN A 135 4.72 14.82 4.09
CA ASN A 135 4.93 13.37 4.05
C ASN A 135 6.43 13.07 3.95
N THR A 136 7.04 12.91 5.11
CA THR A 136 8.42 12.46 5.22
C THR A 136 8.45 11.00 5.60
N ILE A 137 9.10 10.16 4.79
CA ILE A 137 9.27 8.75 5.09
C ILE A 137 10.10 8.59 6.38
N SER A 138 9.59 7.83 7.33
CA SER A 138 10.29 7.50 8.57
C SER A 138 10.94 6.13 8.52
N GLU A 139 10.29 5.16 7.88
CA GLU A 139 10.73 3.78 7.81
C GLU A 139 10.09 3.08 6.61
N VAL A 140 10.78 2.12 6.04
CA VAL A 140 10.23 1.19 5.04
C VAL A 140 10.41 -0.23 5.57
N LEU A 141 9.32 -0.99 5.62
CA LEU A 141 9.34 -2.42 5.97
C LEU A 141 9.07 -3.26 4.73
N ALA A 142 9.72 -4.40 4.61
CA ALA A 142 9.36 -5.46 3.68
C ALA A 142 8.59 -6.56 4.41
N TYR A 143 7.41 -6.91 3.91
CA TYR A 143 6.64 -8.04 4.39
C TYR A 143 6.95 -9.26 3.54
N HIS A 144 7.91 -10.07 3.99
CA HIS A 144 8.29 -11.29 3.27
C HIS A 144 7.25 -12.38 3.48
N ALA A 145 6.75 -12.94 2.39
CA ALA A 145 5.87 -14.10 2.41
C ALA A 145 6.38 -15.12 1.39
N ARG A 146 6.83 -16.28 1.85
CA ARG A 146 7.41 -17.32 1.03
C ARG A 146 6.77 -18.67 1.33
N VAL A 147 6.33 -19.37 0.30
CA VAL A 147 5.77 -20.73 0.44
C VAL A 147 6.82 -21.78 0.12
N GLU A 148 7.09 -22.65 1.10
CA GLU A 148 7.95 -23.81 0.97
C GLU A 148 7.30 -25.02 1.63
N ASN A 149 7.22 -26.15 0.93
CA ASN A 149 6.69 -27.41 1.45
C ASN A 149 5.29 -27.28 2.10
N GLY A 150 4.40 -26.48 1.50
CA GLY A 150 3.04 -26.28 2.02
C GLY A 150 2.94 -25.39 3.25
N VAL A 151 3.98 -24.68 3.59
CA VAL A 151 4.01 -23.70 4.69
C VAL A 151 4.38 -22.33 4.15
N MET A 152 3.56 -21.32 4.45
CA MET A 152 3.92 -19.92 4.21
C MET A 152 4.66 -19.39 5.43
N ARG A 153 5.91 -19.02 5.20
CA ARG A 153 6.72 -18.29 6.19
C ARG A 153 6.52 -16.82 5.96
N PHE A 154 6.19 -16.12 7.02
CA PHE A 154 6.01 -14.67 7.03
C PHE A 154 7.01 -14.02 7.96
N SER A 155 7.65 -12.93 7.51
CA SER A 155 8.44 -12.05 8.37
C SER A 155 8.29 -10.59 7.95
N MET A 156 8.55 -9.66 8.88
CA MET A 156 8.63 -8.23 8.60
C MET A 156 10.04 -7.76 8.94
N GLU A 157 10.68 -7.07 8.01
CA GLU A 157 12.06 -6.62 8.15
C GLU A 157 12.19 -5.18 7.66
N PRO A 158 12.97 -4.33 8.34
CA PRO A 158 13.34 -3.01 7.82
C PRO A 158 14.07 -3.14 6.48
N VAL A 159 13.84 -2.20 5.60
CA VAL A 159 14.58 -2.05 4.34
C VAL A 159 15.60 -0.94 4.52
N ASP A 160 16.86 -1.25 4.30
CA ASP A 160 17.99 -0.31 4.37
C ASP A 160 17.99 0.70 3.20
#